data_2f2c08a19cfc210e751c839fce915de5
#
_entry.id   2f2c08a19cfc210e751c839fce915de5
#
_cell.length_a   1.000
_cell.length_b   1.000
_cell.length_c   1.000
_cell.angle_alpha   90.00
_cell.angle_beta   90.00
_cell.angle_gamma   90.00
#
_symmetry.space_group_name_H-M   'P 1'
#
loop_
_entity.id
_entity.type
_entity.pdbx_description
1 polymer ?
#
loop_
_entity_poly.entity_id
_entity_poly.type
_entity_poly.pdbx_seq_one_letter_code
_entity_poly.pdbx_strand_id
1 'polypeptide(L)'
;MKSTIFTLLLFCIYSSVIGQYENSIVGPSKAVNPYQYSVVKSGTFNRASVSSAHPLASMVGAEIMKQGGNAFDATIATQFALAVVYPGAGNIGGGGFTLARKKDGTLIGIDYREAAPEKANRDMYLDAAGNAQDALSQNGHLASGVPGAVAGIFATYTHAKLPFAVLIQPAIDLARYGFVITEKEASSLNGTKKDFIQYSTRPSAFVKETKWKVGDTLIQVALARTLARIQKDGVKGFYEGETAALIVEEMKRGGGIISLEDLKKYQAKSRTPIVFNYRGYDVISFAPPSSGGILIGQMLKMIEPFNVQKMGFQTPASVQLMIEAERRAYADRAAHIGDPDFYKVPQKTLLSSAYIKSRMLGYKPGIAGSSEQTGAGNAPTSEETTHFSVIDAEGNMVAVTTTLNGGYGNRTVVGDAGFILNNEMDDFSAKPGSPNMYGAIGGEANSIAPYKRMLSSMTPTLLTKNNKPYLTVGTPGGTTIPTSVFQTIVNLVDFNMSLEDAINSPKFHHQWLPDDVSIEKTFNQNTKAELEKIGYRIKNRGSIGRTEGILIGPTGKRITVADKRGDDAVAGY
;
A
#
# COMPACT_ATOMS: atom_id res chain seq x y z
N MET A 1 -15.02 14.95 58.14
CA MET A 1 -15.31 13.78 57.29
C MET A 1 -15.45 14.09 55.79
N LYS A 2 -15.88 15.27 55.35
CA LYS A 2 -16.04 15.60 53.90
C LYS A 2 -14.71 15.88 53.15
N SER A 3 -13.66 16.31 53.84
CA SER A 3 -12.36 16.62 53.22
C SER A 3 -11.53 15.38 52.85
N THR A 4 -11.64 14.30 53.64
CA THR A 4 -10.85 13.07 53.45
C THR A 4 -11.34 12.22 52.27
N ILE A 5 -12.65 12.27 51.98
CA ILE A 5 -13.25 11.54 50.84
C ILE A 5 -12.87 12.18 49.51
N PHE A 6 -12.73 13.51 49.43
CA PHE A 6 -12.35 14.22 48.21
C PHE A 6 -10.87 13.97 47.84
N THR A 7 -10.01 13.85 48.84
CA THR A 7 -8.59 13.54 48.65
C THR A 7 -8.38 12.10 48.19
N LEU A 8 -9.17 11.16 48.68
CA LEU A 8 -9.13 9.74 48.25
C LEU A 8 -9.65 9.56 46.82
N LEU A 9 -10.72 10.29 46.42
CA LEU A 9 -11.22 10.25 45.04
C LEU A 9 -10.22 10.84 44.03
N LEU A 10 -9.53 11.94 44.36
CA LEU A 10 -8.49 12.50 43.55
C LEU A 10 -7.28 11.56 43.41
N PHE A 11 -6.91 10.86 44.49
CA PHE A 11 -5.81 9.88 44.47
C PHE A 11 -6.16 8.63 43.66
N CYS A 12 -7.41 8.16 43.71
CA CYS A 12 -7.88 7.04 42.88
C CYS A 12 -7.98 7.41 41.40
N ILE A 13 -8.36 8.64 41.06
CA ILE A 13 -8.37 9.13 39.66
C ILE A 13 -6.94 9.30 39.12
N TYR A 14 -6.03 9.81 39.97
CA TYR A 14 -4.63 9.95 39.60
C TYR A 14 -3.94 8.58 39.46
N SER A 15 -4.24 7.61 40.34
CA SER A 15 -3.70 6.25 40.24
C SER A 15 -4.24 5.48 39.02
N SER A 16 -5.50 5.68 38.65
CA SER A 16 -6.07 5.04 37.43
C SER A 16 -5.53 5.64 36.14
N VAL A 17 -5.22 6.94 36.13
CA VAL A 17 -4.58 7.60 34.98
C VAL A 17 -3.12 7.14 34.84
N ILE A 18 -2.38 7.05 35.95
CA ILE A 18 -1.01 6.55 35.97
C ILE A 18 -0.97 5.07 35.58
N GLY A 19 -1.88 4.25 36.07
CA GLY A 19 -1.94 2.82 35.72
C GLY A 19 -2.29 2.55 34.26
N GLN A 20 -3.10 3.40 33.63
CA GLN A 20 -3.34 3.33 32.19
C GLN A 20 -2.11 3.76 31.37
N TYR A 21 -1.32 4.70 31.89
CA TYR A 21 -0.10 5.18 31.23
C TYR A 21 1.04 4.16 31.34
N GLU A 22 1.11 3.37 32.40
CA GLU A 22 2.14 2.35 32.59
C GLU A 22 2.03 1.15 31.63
N ASN A 23 0.88 0.90 31.03
CA ASN A 23 0.67 -0.21 30.11
C ASN A 23 0.83 0.16 28.61
N SER A 24 0.99 1.44 28.27
CA SER A 24 1.21 1.88 26.91
C SER A 24 2.67 1.66 26.49
N ILE A 25 2.92 1.23 25.25
CA ILE A 25 4.26 1.21 24.66
C ILE A 25 4.65 2.57 24.07
N VAL A 26 3.74 3.53 24.04
CA VAL A 26 3.92 4.89 23.55
C VAL A 26 3.83 5.86 24.73
N GLY A 27 4.86 6.63 24.97
CA GLY A 27 4.94 7.62 26.04
C GLY A 27 6.36 7.86 26.52
N PRO A 28 6.63 8.90 27.31
CA PRO A 28 7.98 9.33 27.67
C PRO A 28 8.83 8.26 28.37
N SER A 29 8.21 7.29 29.05
CA SER A 29 8.88 6.22 29.80
C SER A 29 8.89 4.87 29.06
N LYS A 30 8.40 4.79 27.81
CA LYS A 30 8.21 3.55 27.08
C LYS A 30 9.22 3.39 25.94
N ALA A 31 9.27 2.18 25.35
CA ALA A 31 10.22 1.82 24.31
C ALA A 31 10.05 2.62 23.00
N VAL A 32 8.86 3.17 22.74
CA VAL A 32 8.57 4.03 21.59
C VAL A 32 8.27 5.44 22.07
N ASN A 33 9.18 6.38 21.78
CA ASN A 33 8.99 7.79 22.12
C ASN A 33 8.52 8.58 20.90
N PRO A 34 7.27 9.08 20.87
CA PRO A 34 6.71 9.79 19.73
C PRO A 34 7.24 11.21 19.55
N TYR A 35 7.98 11.72 20.53
CA TYR A 35 8.53 13.10 20.51
C TYR A 35 10.01 13.12 20.18
N GLN A 36 10.68 11.96 20.18
CA GLN A 36 12.11 11.85 19.86
C GLN A 36 12.38 10.50 19.19
N TYR A 37 12.48 10.49 17.88
CA TYR A 37 12.76 9.29 17.07
C TYR A 37 13.64 9.66 15.87
N SER A 38 14.29 8.67 15.26
CA SER A 38 15.15 8.84 14.10
C SER A 38 14.73 7.93 12.95
N VAL A 39 15.03 8.37 11.72
CA VAL A 39 14.79 7.61 10.49
C VAL A 39 15.98 6.68 10.25
N VAL A 40 15.84 5.40 10.54
CA VAL A 40 16.86 4.37 10.30
C VAL A 40 16.53 3.65 8.99
N LYS A 41 17.40 3.76 7.98
CA LYS A 41 17.15 3.26 6.62
C LYS A 41 17.47 1.79 6.41
N SER A 42 18.42 1.25 7.14
CA SER A 42 18.79 -0.14 7.04
C SER A 42 19.29 -0.69 8.38
N GLY A 43 19.17 -2.00 8.57
CA GLY A 43 19.65 -2.66 9.76
C GLY A 43 19.70 -4.18 9.59
N THR A 44 20.54 -4.83 10.42
CA THR A 44 20.63 -6.29 10.48
C THR A 44 20.21 -6.75 11.87
N PHE A 45 19.12 -7.49 11.94
CA PHE A 45 18.50 -7.93 13.18
C PHE A 45 18.59 -9.44 13.37
N ASN A 46 18.72 -9.88 14.62
CA ASN A 46 18.95 -11.30 14.91
C ASN A 46 17.66 -12.13 14.85
N ARG A 47 16.52 -11.57 15.25
CA ARG A 47 15.29 -12.35 15.46
C ARG A 47 14.10 -11.89 14.61
N ALA A 48 13.79 -10.61 14.64
CA ALA A 48 12.59 -10.10 14.00
C ALA A 48 12.78 -8.66 13.53
N SER A 49 12.07 -8.25 12.49
CA SER A 49 12.13 -6.88 11.99
C SER A 49 10.88 -6.45 11.23
N VAL A 50 10.72 -5.13 11.16
CA VAL A 50 9.68 -4.41 10.41
C VAL A 50 10.35 -3.35 9.55
N SER A 51 9.89 -3.19 8.32
CA SER A 51 10.20 -2.05 7.45
C SER A 51 8.89 -1.40 7.03
N SER A 52 8.71 -0.10 7.25
CA SER A 52 7.47 0.62 6.94
C SER A 52 7.73 2.09 6.58
N ALA A 53 6.69 2.76 6.08
CA ALA A 53 6.75 4.16 5.64
C ALA A 53 7.02 5.19 6.76
N HIS A 54 7.01 4.78 8.05
CA HIS A 54 7.24 5.69 9.16
C HIS A 54 7.98 5.04 10.33
N PRO A 55 9.02 5.71 10.93
CA PRO A 55 9.81 5.15 12.03
C PRO A 55 8.98 4.65 13.21
N LEU A 56 8.02 5.45 13.68
CA LEU A 56 7.18 5.08 14.82
C LEU A 56 6.36 3.82 14.56
N ALA A 57 5.86 3.62 13.35
CA ALA A 57 5.10 2.42 12.99
C ALA A 57 5.98 1.16 12.98
N SER A 58 7.21 1.26 12.43
CA SER A 58 8.18 0.18 12.47
C SER A 58 8.60 -0.16 13.91
N MET A 59 8.81 0.85 14.76
CA MET A 59 9.15 0.67 16.18
C MET A 59 8.00 0.01 16.94
N VAL A 60 6.74 0.42 16.71
CA VAL A 60 5.56 -0.21 17.33
C VAL A 60 5.49 -1.68 16.97
N GLY A 61 5.59 -2.04 15.69
CA GLY A 61 5.55 -3.43 15.26
C GLY A 61 6.68 -4.29 15.84
N ALA A 62 7.91 -3.76 15.89
CA ALA A 62 9.04 -4.44 16.50
C ALA A 62 8.85 -4.65 18.02
N GLU A 63 8.31 -3.66 18.72
CA GLU A 63 8.05 -3.74 20.16
C GLU A 63 6.95 -4.77 20.49
N ILE A 64 5.89 -4.85 19.69
CA ILE A 64 4.87 -5.89 19.82
C ILE A 64 5.49 -7.30 19.70
N MET A 65 6.43 -7.50 18.77
CA MET A 65 7.12 -8.79 18.66
C MET A 65 8.04 -9.08 19.86
N LYS A 66 8.68 -8.07 20.46
CA LYS A 66 9.46 -8.22 21.71
C LYS A 66 8.57 -8.65 22.88
N GLN A 67 7.33 -8.20 22.92
CA GLN A 67 6.33 -8.57 23.94
C GLN A 67 5.74 -9.98 23.72
N GLY A 68 6.25 -10.76 22.76
CA GLY A 68 5.81 -12.12 22.49
C GLY A 68 4.84 -12.28 21.32
N GLY A 69 4.49 -11.18 20.64
CA GLY A 69 3.69 -11.20 19.42
C GLY A 69 4.43 -11.90 18.26
N ASN A 70 3.66 -12.37 17.28
CA ASN A 70 4.17 -12.90 16.03
C ASN A 70 4.12 -11.85 14.91
N ALA A 71 4.44 -12.23 13.67
CA ALA A 71 4.38 -11.32 12.52
C ALA A 71 2.99 -10.73 12.26
N PHE A 72 1.91 -11.46 12.57
CA PHE A 72 0.55 -10.98 12.40
C PHE A 72 0.16 -9.93 13.46
N ASP A 73 0.60 -10.12 14.72
CA ASP A 73 0.47 -9.12 15.78
C ASP A 73 1.17 -7.82 15.40
N ALA A 74 2.41 -7.92 14.95
CA ALA A 74 3.20 -6.78 14.50
C ALA A 74 2.55 -6.08 13.29
N THR A 75 2.00 -6.86 12.35
CA THR A 75 1.28 -6.33 11.18
C THR A 75 0.09 -5.47 11.59
N ILE A 76 -0.74 -5.95 12.50
CA ILE A 76 -1.93 -5.22 13.00
C ILE A 76 -1.50 -3.91 13.68
N ALA A 77 -0.53 -3.99 14.58
CA ALA A 77 -0.07 -2.82 15.32
C ALA A 77 0.61 -1.78 14.40
N THR A 78 1.42 -2.22 13.43
CA THR A 78 2.06 -1.35 12.42
C THR A 78 1.00 -0.68 11.54
N GLN A 79 -0.02 -1.41 11.08
CA GLN A 79 -1.06 -0.86 10.21
C GLN A 79 -1.89 0.21 10.94
N PHE A 80 -2.30 -0.02 12.20
CA PHE A 80 -2.97 1.00 13.00
C PHE A 80 -2.06 2.20 13.31
N ALA A 81 -0.78 1.96 13.61
CA ALA A 81 0.17 3.04 13.83
C ALA A 81 0.33 3.90 12.56
N LEU A 82 0.46 3.28 11.37
CA LEU A 82 0.53 4.00 10.08
C LEU A 82 -0.72 4.84 9.82
N ALA A 83 -1.91 4.38 10.22
CA ALA A 83 -3.14 5.15 10.08
C ALA A 83 -3.11 6.47 10.88
N VAL A 84 -2.25 6.56 11.89
CA VAL A 84 -2.05 7.75 12.72
C VAL A 84 -0.87 8.59 12.23
N VAL A 85 0.30 7.94 12.08
CA VAL A 85 1.57 8.66 11.85
C VAL A 85 1.89 8.90 10.38
N TYR A 86 1.17 8.26 9.46
CA TYR A 86 1.35 8.42 8.02
C TYR A 86 0.00 8.62 7.30
N PRO A 87 -0.77 9.67 7.65
CA PRO A 87 -2.15 9.86 7.18
C PRO A 87 -2.29 10.08 5.67
N GLY A 88 -1.18 10.32 4.96
CA GLY A 88 -1.18 10.43 3.49
C GLY A 88 -1.56 9.13 2.78
N ALA A 89 -1.34 7.96 3.40
CA ALA A 89 -1.66 6.66 2.80
C ALA A 89 -1.94 5.56 3.84
N GLY A 90 -1.35 5.63 5.05
CA GLY A 90 -1.75 4.79 6.20
C GLY A 90 -3.17 5.14 6.62
N ASN A 91 -4.04 4.14 6.84
CA ASN A 91 -5.45 4.43 6.89
C ASN A 91 -6.30 3.39 7.65
N ILE A 92 -7.51 3.82 8.02
CA ILE A 92 -8.66 2.96 8.35
C ILE A 92 -9.85 3.25 7.41
N GLY A 93 -9.78 4.32 6.61
CA GLY A 93 -10.81 4.74 5.65
C GLY A 93 -10.54 4.31 4.21
N GLY A 94 -9.59 3.42 4.00
CA GLY A 94 -9.22 2.83 2.71
C GLY A 94 -9.23 1.30 2.74
N GLY A 95 -8.33 0.69 1.97
CA GLY A 95 -8.24 -0.76 1.88
C GLY A 95 -6.85 -1.27 1.50
N GLY A 96 -6.76 -2.52 1.06
CA GLY A 96 -5.48 -3.12 0.72
C GLY A 96 -5.47 -4.63 0.62
N PHE A 97 -4.24 -5.18 0.68
CA PHE A 97 -3.97 -6.62 0.61
C PHE A 97 -2.92 -7.02 1.65
N THR A 98 -3.18 -8.13 2.35
CA THR A 98 -2.20 -8.80 3.19
C THR A 98 -1.82 -10.13 2.56
N LEU A 99 -0.55 -10.33 2.28
CA LEU A 99 0.04 -11.57 1.83
C LEU A 99 0.94 -12.12 2.92
N ALA A 100 0.73 -13.36 3.34
CA ALA A 100 1.56 -13.96 4.38
C ALA A 100 1.93 -15.40 4.06
N ARG A 101 3.06 -15.83 4.64
CA ARG A 101 3.51 -17.20 4.71
C ARG A 101 3.85 -17.56 6.16
N LYS A 102 3.15 -18.54 6.71
CA LYS A 102 3.46 -19.08 8.04
C LYS A 102 4.74 -19.91 8.01
N LYS A 103 5.32 -20.12 9.17
CA LYS A 103 6.52 -20.99 9.35
C LYS A 103 6.34 -22.40 8.81
N ASP A 104 5.12 -22.94 8.82
CA ASP A 104 4.77 -24.25 8.29
C ASP A 104 4.61 -24.29 6.77
N GLY A 105 4.73 -23.14 6.08
CA GLY A 105 4.56 -23.01 4.64
C GLY A 105 3.16 -22.59 4.20
N THR A 106 2.19 -22.52 5.09
CA THR A 106 0.82 -22.10 4.76
C THR A 106 0.82 -20.68 4.21
N LEU A 107 0.22 -20.51 3.03
CA LEU A 107 0.05 -19.21 2.37
C LEU A 107 -1.31 -18.61 2.69
N ILE A 108 -1.33 -17.32 2.95
CA ILE A 108 -2.53 -16.55 3.29
C ILE A 108 -2.58 -15.31 2.40
N GLY A 109 -3.70 -15.11 1.70
CA GLY A 109 -4.01 -13.88 0.97
C GLY A 109 -5.32 -13.31 1.49
N ILE A 110 -5.28 -12.09 2.03
CA ILE A 110 -6.46 -11.38 2.54
C ILE A 110 -6.69 -10.15 1.67
N ASP A 111 -7.80 -10.15 0.95
CA ASP A 111 -8.28 -9.07 0.10
C ASP A 111 -9.27 -8.22 0.89
N TYR A 112 -8.88 -7.02 1.22
CA TYR A 112 -9.73 -6.00 1.83
C TYR A 112 -9.72 -4.70 0.99
N ARG A 113 -9.59 -4.89 -0.36
CA ARG A 113 -9.77 -3.82 -1.33
C ARG A 113 -11.13 -3.17 -1.14
N GLU A 114 -11.25 -1.89 -1.33
CA GLU A 114 -12.51 -1.16 -1.27
C GLU A 114 -13.52 -1.73 -2.27
N ALA A 115 -14.79 -1.52 -2.00
CA ALA A 115 -15.87 -1.93 -2.89
C ALA A 115 -16.74 -0.74 -3.28
N ALA A 116 -17.27 -0.75 -4.50
CA ALA A 116 -18.23 0.24 -4.91
C ALA A 116 -19.50 0.15 -4.04
N PRO A 117 -20.06 1.28 -3.55
CA PRO A 117 -21.32 1.30 -2.83
C PRO A 117 -22.50 0.75 -3.67
N GLU A 118 -23.59 0.33 -3.03
CA GLU A 118 -24.78 -0.19 -3.69
C GLU A 118 -25.36 0.75 -4.74
N LYS A 119 -25.29 2.05 -4.49
CA LYS A 119 -25.79 3.11 -5.39
C LYS A 119 -24.85 3.45 -6.55
N ALA A 120 -23.66 2.87 -6.59
CA ALA A 120 -22.74 3.09 -7.70
C ALA A 120 -23.31 2.47 -9.00
N ASN A 121 -23.07 3.14 -10.11
CA ASN A 121 -23.47 2.65 -11.43
C ASN A 121 -22.37 2.95 -12.45
N ARG A 122 -22.45 2.27 -13.60
CA ARG A 122 -21.42 2.30 -14.65
C ARG A 122 -21.08 3.72 -15.11
N ASP A 123 -22.07 4.59 -15.21
CA ASP A 123 -21.93 5.88 -15.85
C ASP A 123 -21.95 7.06 -14.85
N MET A 124 -21.80 6.78 -13.54
CA MET A 124 -21.94 7.77 -12.46
C MET A 124 -20.95 8.95 -12.53
N TYR A 125 -19.89 8.81 -13.30
CA TYR A 125 -18.87 9.85 -13.52
C TYR A 125 -18.90 10.42 -14.93
N LEU A 126 -19.96 10.17 -15.71
CA LEU A 126 -20.11 10.75 -17.04
C LEU A 126 -21.01 12.00 -17.02
N ASP A 127 -20.69 12.99 -17.85
CA ASP A 127 -21.60 14.09 -18.14
C ASP A 127 -22.71 13.67 -19.12
N ALA A 128 -23.66 14.55 -19.40
CA ALA A 128 -24.75 14.29 -20.32
C ALA A 128 -24.31 14.00 -21.77
N ALA A 129 -23.08 14.36 -22.14
CA ALA A 129 -22.47 14.07 -23.44
C ALA A 129 -21.66 12.76 -23.42
N GLY A 130 -21.60 12.07 -22.27
CA GLY A 130 -20.85 10.83 -22.08
C GLY A 130 -19.34 11.03 -21.91
N ASN A 131 -18.88 12.21 -21.51
CA ASN A 131 -17.47 12.46 -21.18
C ASN A 131 -17.21 12.19 -19.71
N ALA A 132 -16.04 11.59 -19.41
CA ALA A 132 -15.63 11.36 -18.03
C ALA A 132 -15.35 12.67 -17.29
N GLN A 133 -15.86 12.78 -16.06
CA GLN A 133 -15.64 13.88 -15.13
C GLN A 133 -14.66 13.45 -14.04
N ASP A 134 -13.39 13.41 -14.37
CA ASP A 134 -12.32 12.88 -13.51
C ASP A 134 -12.29 13.51 -12.11
N ALA A 135 -12.63 14.79 -11.97
CA ALA A 135 -12.66 15.46 -10.68
C ALA A 135 -13.63 14.81 -9.68
N LEU A 136 -14.72 14.19 -10.15
CA LEU A 136 -15.71 13.53 -9.30
C LEU A 136 -15.23 12.17 -8.77
N SER A 137 -14.39 11.46 -9.52
CA SER A 137 -13.80 10.19 -9.09
C SER A 137 -12.56 10.40 -8.22
N GLN A 138 -11.93 11.58 -8.28
CA GLN A 138 -10.67 11.87 -7.61
C GLN A 138 -10.81 12.58 -6.27
N ASN A 139 -11.81 13.47 -6.13
CA ASN A 139 -11.91 14.35 -4.98
C ASN A 139 -13.33 14.37 -4.40
N GLY A 140 -13.41 14.60 -3.09
CA GLY A 140 -14.69 14.72 -2.39
C GLY A 140 -15.40 13.38 -2.18
N HIS A 141 -16.58 13.43 -1.66
CA HIS A 141 -17.28 12.30 -1.06
C HIS A 141 -17.71 11.22 -2.06
N LEU A 142 -18.00 11.60 -3.32
CA LEU A 142 -18.43 10.67 -4.36
C LEU A 142 -17.30 9.74 -4.84
N ALA A 143 -16.05 10.14 -4.63
CA ALA A 143 -14.88 9.38 -5.01
C ALA A 143 -14.59 8.16 -4.09
N SER A 144 -15.33 8.02 -2.96
CA SER A 144 -15.03 6.99 -1.96
C SER A 144 -15.67 5.66 -2.28
N GLY A 145 -14.85 4.59 -2.29
CA GLY A 145 -15.31 3.21 -2.11
C GLY A 145 -15.55 2.89 -0.63
N VAL A 146 -16.31 1.83 -0.37
CA VAL A 146 -16.58 1.33 0.99
C VAL A 146 -15.26 0.86 1.60
N PRO A 147 -14.83 1.41 2.75
CA PRO A 147 -13.53 1.09 3.35
C PRO A 147 -13.41 -0.37 3.78
N GLY A 148 -12.25 -0.98 3.52
CA GLY A 148 -11.96 -2.38 3.85
C GLY A 148 -10.89 -2.60 4.92
N ALA A 149 -10.06 -1.59 5.22
CA ALA A 149 -8.86 -1.74 6.04
C ALA A 149 -9.14 -2.40 7.42
N VAL A 150 -10.18 -1.98 8.13
CA VAL A 150 -10.52 -2.55 9.45
C VAL A 150 -10.94 -4.01 9.33
N ALA A 151 -11.74 -4.39 8.32
CA ALA A 151 -12.12 -5.79 8.09
C ALA A 151 -10.88 -6.67 7.77
N GLY A 152 -9.93 -6.14 6.99
CA GLY A 152 -8.66 -6.80 6.70
C GLY A 152 -7.80 -7.02 7.96
N ILE A 153 -7.75 -6.04 8.84
CA ILE A 153 -7.06 -6.15 10.13
C ILE A 153 -7.68 -7.27 10.98
N PHE A 154 -9.01 -7.34 11.09
CA PHE A 154 -9.68 -8.41 11.85
C PHE A 154 -9.52 -9.79 11.20
N ALA A 155 -9.50 -9.88 9.86
CA ALA A 155 -9.16 -11.12 9.18
C ALA A 155 -7.71 -11.55 9.48
N THR A 156 -6.77 -10.60 9.56
CA THR A 156 -5.37 -10.86 9.95
C THR A 156 -5.28 -11.28 11.42
N TYR A 157 -6.11 -10.71 12.30
CA TYR A 157 -6.12 -11.01 13.75
C TYR A 157 -6.43 -12.48 14.06
N THR A 158 -7.11 -13.20 13.20
CA THR A 158 -7.34 -14.66 13.37
C THR A 158 -6.04 -15.48 13.46
N HIS A 159 -4.89 -14.88 13.11
CA HIS A 159 -3.55 -15.48 13.14
C HIS A 159 -2.63 -14.89 14.20
N ALA A 160 -3.10 -13.89 14.94
CA ALA A 160 -2.37 -13.22 16.02
C ALA A 160 -2.30 -14.07 17.30
N LYS A 161 -1.40 -13.70 18.19
CA LYS A 161 -1.18 -14.36 19.50
C LYS A 161 -1.65 -13.49 20.68
N LEU A 162 -1.47 -12.18 20.57
CA LEU A 162 -1.74 -11.24 21.65
C LEU A 162 -3.19 -10.74 21.62
N PRO A 163 -3.74 -10.30 22.78
CA PRO A 163 -5.05 -9.67 22.81
C PRO A 163 -5.13 -8.44 21.89
N PHE A 164 -6.22 -8.29 21.18
CA PHE A 164 -6.42 -7.18 20.22
C PHE A 164 -6.22 -5.79 20.87
N ALA A 165 -6.66 -5.64 22.12
CA ALA A 165 -6.50 -4.40 22.86
C ALA A 165 -5.02 -3.97 23.00
N VAL A 166 -4.09 -4.92 23.11
CA VAL A 166 -2.65 -4.65 23.17
C VAL A 166 -2.14 -4.15 21.83
N LEU A 167 -2.65 -4.68 20.73
CA LEU A 167 -2.17 -4.38 19.37
C LEU A 167 -2.56 -2.99 18.88
N ILE A 168 -3.77 -2.53 19.24
CA ILE A 168 -4.29 -1.23 18.81
C ILE A 168 -3.92 -0.09 19.78
N GLN A 169 -3.59 -0.39 21.04
CA GLN A 169 -3.34 0.62 22.07
C GLN A 169 -2.24 1.63 21.67
N PRO A 170 -1.11 1.23 21.07
CA PRO A 170 -0.09 2.20 20.63
C PRO A 170 -0.62 3.25 19.66
N ALA A 171 -1.49 2.86 18.73
CA ALA A 171 -2.09 3.79 17.78
C ALA A 171 -3.08 4.75 18.47
N ILE A 172 -3.85 4.27 19.46
CA ILE A 172 -4.73 5.13 20.28
C ILE A 172 -3.91 6.19 21.01
N ASP A 173 -2.78 5.80 21.58
CA ASP A 173 -1.90 6.72 22.31
C ASP A 173 -1.22 7.73 21.38
N LEU A 174 -0.70 7.28 20.23
CA LEU A 174 -0.13 8.16 19.19
C LEU A 174 -1.16 9.19 18.71
N ALA A 175 -2.41 8.78 18.51
CA ALA A 175 -3.46 9.68 18.07
C ALA A 175 -3.89 10.65 19.19
N ARG A 176 -3.96 10.20 20.44
CA ARG A 176 -4.44 10.95 21.60
C ARG A 176 -3.42 11.98 22.08
N TYR A 177 -2.15 11.56 22.21
CA TYR A 177 -1.09 12.39 22.78
C TYR A 177 -0.25 13.08 21.68
N GLY A 178 -0.36 12.61 20.44
CA GLY A 178 0.32 13.15 19.28
C GLY A 178 1.75 12.64 19.11
N PHE A 179 2.33 13.02 18.00
CA PHE A 179 3.73 12.75 17.65
C PHE A 179 4.32 13.95 16.93
N VAL A 180 5.64 14.11 17.02
CA VAL A 180 6.37 15.17 16.34
C VAL A 180 6.48 14.84 14.85
N ILE A 181 6.12 15.80 13.98
CA ILE A 181 6.14 15.60 12.53
C ILE A 181 7.49 15.93 11.90
N THR A 182 7.82 15.25 10.82
CA THR A 182 9.00 15.48 9.99
C THR A 182 8.83 16.70 9.07
N GLU A 183 9.90 17.10 8.38
CA GLU A 183 9.84 18.15 7.36
C GLU A 183 8.97 17.76 6.16
N LYS A 184 9.02 16.48 5.73
CA LYS A 184 8.18 15.96 4.63
C LYS A 184 6.71 15.96 4.99
N GLU A 185 6.38 15.55 6.21
CA GLU A 185 5.01 15.58 6.71
C GLU A 185 4.47 17.01 6.82
N ALA A 186 5.27 17.94 7.37
CA ALA A 186 4.91 19.35 7.43
C ALA A 186 4.68 19.94 6.02
N SER A 187 5.57 19.64 5.08
CA SER A 187 5.44 20.04 3.67
C SER A 187 4.19 19.47 3.01
N SER A 188 3.92 18.18 3.22
CA SER A 188 2.77 17.47 2.67
C SER A 188 1.44 18.03 3.20
N LEU A 189 1.32 18.22 4.52
CA LEU A 189 0.14 18.82 5.17
C LEU A 189 -0.11 20.25 4.69
N ASN A 190 0.95 21.05 4.53
CA ASN A 190 0.83 22.40 3.99
C ASN A 190 0.41 22.42 2.52
N GLY A 191 0.92 21.48 1.73
CA GLY A 191 0.56 21.33 0.30
C GLY A 191 -0.91 20.98 0.11
N THR A 192 -1.47 20.13 0.97
CA THR A 192 -2.86 19.64 0.88
C THR A 192 -3.86 20.50 1.68
N LYS A 193 -3.40 21.51 2.42
CA LYS A 193 -4.26 22.34 3.29
C LYS A 193 -5.50 22.90 2.58
N LYS A 194 -5.34 23.40 1.34
CA LYS A 194 -6.45 23.97 0.56
C LYS A 194 -7.51 22.93 0.22
N ASP A 195 -7.07 21.73 -0.14
CA ASP A 195 -7.95 20.63 -0.51
C ASP A 195 -8.74 20.13 0.70
N PHE A 196 -8.09 20.00 1.88
CA PHE A 196 -8.80 19.68 3.12
C PHE A 196 -9.88 20.71 3.46
N ILE A 197 -9.61 22.00 3.28
CA ILE A 197 -10.60 23.06 3.50
C ILE A 197 -11.74 22.99 2.49
N GLN A 198 -11.44 22.65 1.23
CA GLN A 198 -12.42 22.58 0.15
C GLN A 198 -13.35 21.38 0.26
N TYR A 199 -12.80 20.19 0.59
CA TYR A 199 -13.53 18.93 0.51
C TYR A 199 -14.03 18.39 1.85
N SER A 200 -13.48 18.83 2.99
CA SER A 200 -14.01 18.45 4.30
C SER A 200 -15.18 19.33 4.72
N THR A 201 -16.24 18.74 5.25
CA THR A 201 -17.43 19.49 5.72
C THR A 201 -17.28 20.02 7.14
N ARG A 202 -16.23 19.61 7.88
CA ARG A 202 -15.92 20.01 9.25
C ARG A 202 -14.41 20.22 9.44
N PRO A 203 -13.99 21.01 10.44
CA PRO A 203 -12.58 21.17 10.77
C PRO A 203 -11.93 19.82 11.08
N SER A 204 -10.66 19.68 10.70
CA SER A 204 -9.87 18.47 10.93
C SER A 204 -8.54 18.77 11.63
N ALA A 205 -7.93 17.77 12.24
CA ALA A 205 -6.61 17.87 12.87
C ALA A 205 -5.49 18.21 11.88
N PHE A 206 -5.71 18.03 10.58
CA PHE A 206 -4.71 18.26 9.53
C PHE A 206 -4.60 19.73 9.10
N VAL A 207 -5.58 20.56 9.49
CA VAL A 207 -5.64 21.99 9.13
C VAL A 207 -5.47 22.84 10.38
N LYS A 208 -4.48 23.72 10.38
CA LYS A 208 -4.31 24.79 11.38
C LYS A 208 -4.18 26.15 10.71
N GLU A 209 -4.41 27.25 11.44
CA GLU A 209 -4.32 28.63 10.90
C GLU A 209 -2.92 28.90 10.33
N THR A 210 -1.89 28.63 11.10
CA THR A 210 -0.50 28.77 10.68
C THR A 210 -0.05 27.59 9.81
N LYS A 211 1.12 27.72 9.17
CA LYS A 211 1.75 26.57 8.49
C LYS A 211 2.26 25.54 9.50
N TRP A 212 2.19 24.29 9.13
CA TRP A 212 2.89 23.21 9.81
C TRP A 212 4.40 23.38 9.64
N LYS A 213 5.15 23.07 10.71
CA LYS A 213 6.63 23.11 10.73
C LYS A 213 7.15 21.78 11.24
N VAL A 214 8.36 21.42 10.83
CA VAL A 214 9.11 20.34 11.46
C VAL A 214 9.18 20.57 12.98
N GLY A 215 8.93 19.51 13.74
CA GLY A 215 8.89 19.60 15.20
C GLY A 215 7.52 19.97 15.80
N ASP A 216 6.53 20.35 14.99
CA ASP A 216 5.16 20.49 15.48
C ASP A 216 4.60 19.11 15.88
N THR A 217 3.69 19.08 16.84
CA THR A 217 3.02 17.87 17.28
C THR A 217 1.65 17.74 16.59
N LEU A 218 1.44 16.64 15.85
CA LEU A 218 0.14 16.32 15.27
C LEU A 218 -0.68 15.48 16.27
N ILE A 219 -1.80 16.02 16.73
CA ILE A 219 -2.72 15.39 17.68
C ILE A 219 -4.05 15.11 16.98
N GLN A 220 -4.57 13.88 17.08
CA GLN A 220 -5.75 13.40 16.34
C GLN A 220 -6.79 12.81 17.29
N VAL A 221 -7.34 13.64 18.21
CA VAL A 221 -8.26 13.20 19.26
C VAL A 221 -9.51 12.49 18.73
N ALA A 222 -10.06 12.95 17.61
CA ALA A 222 -11.23 12.30 17.00
C ALA A 222 -10.87 10.88 16.49
N LEU A 223 -9.71 10.71 15.86
CA LEU A 223 -9.20 9.40 15.46
C LEU A 223 -8.94 8.50 16.67
N ALA A 224 -8.39 9.03 17.77
CA ALA A 224 -8.19 8.27 19.01
C ALA A 224 -9.51 7.70 19.57
N ARG A 225 -10.60 8.49 19.51
CA ARG A 225 -11.94 8.01 19.90
C ARG A 225 -12.44 6.89 18.98
N THR A 226 -12.24 7.01 17.68
CA THR A 226 -12.63 5.97 16.72
C THR A 226 -11.84 4.69 16.96
N LEU A 227 -10.52 4.77 17.13
CA LEU A 227 -9.68 3.61 17.45
C LEU A 227 -10.09 2.96 18.79
N ALA A 228 -10.47 3.75 19.79
CA ALA A 228 -10.98 3.24 21.07
C ALA A 228 -12.34 2.51 20.92
N ARG A 229 -13.22 2.97 20.01
CA ARG A 229 -14.45 2.22 19.66
C ARG A 229 -14.12 0.88 19.01
N ILE A 230 -13.17 0.87 18.08
CA ILE A 230 -12.69 -0.37 17.43
C ILE A 230 -12.05 -1.30 18.46
N GLN A 231 -11.27 -0.78 19.43
CA GLN A 231 -10.69 -1.57 20.50
C GLN A 231 -11.76 -2.25 21.35
N LYS A 232 -12.82 -1.51 21.71
CA LYS A 232 -13.90 -1.97 22.58
C LYS A 232 -14.84 -2.95 21.88
N ASP A 233 -15.32 -2.60 20.68
CA ASP A 233 -16.44 -3.26 20.02
C ASP A 233 -16.00 -4.13 18.81
N GLY A 234 -14.68 -4.26 18.61
CA GLY A 234 -14.12 -5.03 17.49
C GLY A 234 -14.48 -4.42 16.13
N VAL A 235 -14.70 -5.29 15.15
CA VAL A 235 -15.06 -4.88 13.78
C VAL A 235 -16.33 -4.03 13.74
N LYS A 236 -17.27 -4.26 14.66
CA LYS A 236 -18.51 -3.49 14.80
C LYS A 236 -18.25 -2.04 15.19
N GLY A 237 -17.19 -1.77 15.94
CA GLY A 237 -16.79 -0.41 16.32
C GLY A 237 -16.45 0.50 15.13
N PHE A 238 -16.32 -0.06 13.93
CA PHE A 238 -16.14 0.68 12.68
C PHE A 238 -17.36 0.59 11.74
N TYR A 239 -17.86 -0.62 11.48
CA TYR A 239 -18.89 -0.86 10.45
C TYR A 239 -20.32 -0.73 10.96
N GLU A 240 -20.50 -0.67 12.28
CA GLU A 240 -21.81 -0.49 12.95
C GLU A 240 -21.72 0.64 13.99
N GLY A 241 -22.84 1.03 14.56
CA GLY A 241 -22.90 2.02 15.64
C GLY A 241 -22.43 3.43 15.27
N GLU A 242 -21.76 4.11 16.22
CA GLU A 242 -21.42 5.54 16.09
C GLU A 242 -20.48 5.83 14.92
N THR A 243 -19.43 5.06 14.71
CA THR A 243 -18.47 5.32 13.62
C THR A 243 -19.15 5.21 12.24
N ALA A 244 -19.97 4.17 12.04
CA ALA A 244 -20.73 4.01 10.80
C ALA A 244 -21.72 5.15 10.58
N ALA A 245 -22.40 5.60 11.64
CA ALA A 245 -23.31 6.75 11.57
C ALA A 245 -22.55 8.03 11.16
N LEU A 246 -21.37 8.29 11.75
CA LEU A 246 -20.53 9.45 11.41
C LEU A 246 -20.08 9.42 9.95
N ILE A 247 -19.72 8.24 9.40
CA ILE A 247 -19.38 8.10 7.99
C ILE A 247 -20.57 8.48 7.10
N VAL A 248 -21.76 7.93 7.39
CA VAL A 248 -22.96 8.17 6.56
C VAL A 248 -23.45 9.61 6.68
N GLU A 249 -23.33 10.24 7.84
CA GLU A 249 -23.62 11.65 8.01
C GLU A 249 -22.66 12.53 7.20
N GLU A 250 -21.37 12.18 7.19
CA GLU A 250 -20.38 12.87 6.34
C GLU A 250 -20.73 12.72 4.85
N MET A 251 -21.09 11.51 4.40
CA MET A 251 -21.56 11.26 3.04
C MET A 251 -22.77 12.15 2.68
N LYS A 252 -23.77 12.24 3.57
CA LYS A 252 -24.95 13.09 3.34
C LYS A 252 -24.61 14.57 3.20
N ARG A 253 -23.66 15.06 4.00
CA ARG A 253 -23.24 16.49 3.93
C ARG A 253 -22.50 16.82 2.64
N GLY A 254 -21.67 15.90 2.15
CA GLY A 254 -20.80 16.13 1.00
C GLY A 254 -21.30 15.52 -0.32
N GLY A 255 -22.47 14.89 -0.34
CA GLY A 255 -23.04 14.29 -1.56
C GLY A 255 -22.44 12.92 -1.93
N GLY A 256 -21.85 12.21 -0.98
CA GLY A 256 -21.39 10.83 -1.17
C GLY A 256 -22.52 9.81 -1.08
N ILE A 257 -22.24 8.56 -1.43
CA ILE A 257 -23.25 7.51 -1.61
C ILE A 257 -23.08 6.28 -0.71
N ILE A 258 -22.06 6.23 0.14
CA ILE A 258 -21.88 5.13 1.09
C ILE A 258 -23.02 5.16 2.13
N SER A 259 -23.67 4.03 2.35
CA SER A 259 -24.78 3.83 3.28
C SER A 259 -24.38 2.97 4.49
N LEU A 260 -25.23 2.91 5.52
CA LEU A 260 -25.06 1.98 6.65
C LEU A 260 -25.09 0.52 6.19
N GLU A 261 -25.88 0.21 5.18
CA GLU A 261 -25.99 -1.16 4.64
C GLU A 261 -24.72 -1.56 3.88
N ASP A 262 -24.09 -0.64 3.14
CA ASP A 262 -22.80 -0.87 2.50
C ASP A 262 -21.71 -1.21 3.52
N LEU A 263 -21.65 -0.44 4.61
CA LEU A 263 -20.70 -0.67 5.69
C LEU A 263 -20.94 -2.02 6.36
N LYS A 264 -22.19 -2.34 6.72
CA LYS A 264 -22.58 -3.58 7.38
C LYS A 264 -22.31 -4.83 6.54
N LYS A 265 -22.49 -4.74 5.22
CA LYS A 265 -22.26 -5.84 4.27
C LYS A 265 -20.78 -6.07 3.95
N TYR A 266 -19.90 -5.10 4.20
CA TYR A 266 -18.51 -5.22 3.81
C TYR A 266 -17.79 -6.36 4.55
N GLN A 267 -17.07 -7.20 3.82
CA GLN A 267 -16.26 -8.30 4.36
C GLN A 267 -14.94 -8.41 3.61
N ALA A 268 -13.86 -8.66 4.34
CA ALA A 268 -12.59 -9.08 3.73
C ALA A 268 -12.75 -10.48 3.11
N LYS A 269 -12.03 -10.74 2.00
CA LYS A 269 -12.11 -12.01 1.27
C LYS A 269 -10.77 -12.75 1.31
N SER A 270 -10.82 -14.07 1.40
CA SER A 270 -9.64 -14.89 1.20
C SER A 270 -9.38 -15.07 -0.29
N ARG A 271 -8.10 -14.88 -0.72
CA ARG A 271 -7.66 -15.11 -2.09
C ARG A 271 -6.47 -16.07 -2.09
N THR A 272 -6.49 -17.05 -2.99
CA THR A 272 -5.33 -17.93 -3.16
C THR A 272 -4.19 -17.16 -3.82
N PRO A 273 -3.02 -17.02 -3.19
CA PRO A 273 -1.88 -16.33 -3.78
C PRO A 273 -1.42 -16.97 -5.11
N ILE A 274 -0.85 -16.15 -5.98
CA ILE A 274 -0.17 -16.62 -7.20
C ILE A 274 1.22 -17.09 -6.80
N VAL A 275 1.60 -18.29 -7.22
CA VAL A 275 2.93 -18.87 -6.98
C VAL A 275 3.53 -19.32 -8.31
N PHE A 276 4.77 -18.93 -8.56
CA PHE A 276 5.55 -19.38 -9.71
C PHE A 276 7.05 -19.40 -9.35
N ASN A 277 7.83 -20.23 -10.08
CA ASN A 277 9.27 -20.27 -9.87
C ASN A 277 9.99 -19.28 -10.80
N TYR A 278 11.01 -18.61 -10.30
CA TYR A 278 11.95 -17.76 -11.05
C TYR A 278 13.37 -18.02 -10.57
N ARG A 279 14.27 -18.52 -11.44
CA ARG A 279 15.68 -18.76 -11.12
C ARG A 279 15.90 -19.61 -9.86
N GLY A 280 14.99 -20.55 -9.55
CA GLY A 280 15.06 -21.40 -8.36
C GLY A 280 14.51 -20.77 -7.07
N TYR A 281 13.87 -19.59 -7.17
CA TYR A 281 13.08 -19.00 -6.11
C TYR A 281 11.58 -19.16 -6.40
N ASP A 282 10.80 -19.53 -5.40
CA ASP A 282 9.35 -19.46 -5.52
C ASP A 282 8.91 -18.04 -5.18
N VAL A 283 8.34 -17.36 -6.17
CA VAL A 283 7.76 -16.02 -6.04
C VAL A 283 6.28 -16.16 -5.74
N ILE A 284 5.87 -15.61 -4.63
CA ILE A 284 4.50 -15.64 -4.11
C ILE A 284 3.99 -14.21 -4.11
N SER A 285 2.89 -13.94 -4.83
CA SER A 285 2.33 -12.59 -4.89
C SER A 285 0.81 -12.59 -4.93
N PHE A 286 0.20 -11.42 -4.90
CA PHE A 286 -1.25 -11.32 -4.71
C PHE A 286 -2.02 -11.55 -6.01
N ALA A 287 -3.15 -12.25 -5.88
CA ALA A 287 -4.07 -12.57 -6.98
C ALA A 287 -5.06 -11.40 -7.26
N PRO A 288 -5.81 -11.42 -8.38
CA PRO A 288 -6.88 -10.44 -8.61
C PRO A 288 -7.86 -10.32 -7.43
N PRO A 289 -8.36 -9.10 -7.13
CA PRO A 289 -8.34 -7.89 -7.97
C PRO A 289 -7.01 -7.14 -8.02
N SER A 290 -5.92 -7.63 -7.39
CA SER A 290 -4.58 -7.14 -7.68
C SER A 290 -4.09 -7.67 -9.03
N SER A 291 -3.55 -6.80 -9.86
CA SER A 291 -2.84 -7.21 -11.07
C SER A 291 -1.40 -7.66 -10.79
N GLY A 292 -0.87 -7.30 -9.62
CA GLY A 292 0.55 -7.41 -9.29
C GLY A 292 1.15 -8.79 -9.51
N GLY A 293 0.52 -9.84 -8.97
CA GLY A 293 1.05 -11.20 -9.09
C GLY A 293 1.08 -11.71 -10.54
N ILE A 294 0.10 -11.33 -11.37
CA ILE A 294 0.11 -11.69 -12.80
C ILE A 294 1.21 -10.91 -13.52
N LEU A 295 1.31 -9.60 -13.31
CA LEU A 295 2.30 -8.77 -14.00
C LEU A 295 3.74 -9.19 -13.67
N ILE A 296 4.09 -9.33 -12.38
CA ILE A 296 5.46 -9.76 -12.04
C ILE A 296 5.75 -11.18 -12.53
N GLY A 297 4.74 -12.08 -12.52
CA GLY A 297 4.86 -13.40 -13.09
C GLY A 297 5.15 -13.36 -14.59
N GLN A 298 4.42 -12.56 -15.36
CA GLN A 298 4.66 -12.37 -16.78
C GLN A 298 6.03 -11.74 -17.04
N MET A 299 6.35 -10.62 -16.39
CA MET A 299 7.61 -9.89 -16.62
C MET A 299 8.83 -10.76 -16.29
N LEU A 300 8.86 -11.42 -15.13
CA LEU A 300 9.96 -12.31 -14.77
C LEU A 300 10.09 -13.50 -15.74
N LYS A 301 8.96 -14.11 -16.12
CA LYS A 301 8.96 -15.24 -17.05
C LYS A 301 9.31 -14.84 -18.49
N MET A 302 9.01 -13.62 -18.92
CA MET A 302 9.42 -13.10 -20.23
C MET A 302 10.93 -12.90 -20.33
N ILE A 303 11.58 -12.47 -19.25
CA ILE A 303 13.04 -12.25 -19.25
C ILE A 303 13.85 -13.49 -18.86
N GLU A 304 13.24 -14.50 -18.23
CA GLU A 304 13.93 -15.70 -17.73
C GLU A 304 14.75 -16.46 -18.79
N PRO A 305 14.33 -16.58 -20.07
CA PRO A 305 15.13 -17.23 -21.12
C PRO A 305 16.44 -16.48 -21.47
N PHE A 306 16.58 -15.22 -21.06
CA PHE A 306 17.74 -14.40 -21.38
C PHE A 306 18.75 -14.41 -20.23
N ASN A 307 20.04 -14.29 -20.54
CA ASN A 307 21.08 -14.13 -19.53
C ASN A 307 21.21 -12.65 -19.15
N VAL A 308 20.29 -12.19 -18.29
CA VAL A 308 20.22 -10.79 -17.86
C VAL A 308 21.51 -10.34 -17.16
N GLN A 309 22.14 -11.22 -16.39
CA GLN A 309 23.41 -10.96 -15.70
C GLN A 309 24.52 -10.58 -16.69
N LYS A 310 24.65 -11.34 -17.81
CA LYS A 310 25.64 -11.02 -18.85
C LYS A 310 25.35 -9.75 -19.62
N MET A 311 24.08 -9.32 -19.69
CA MET A 311 23.73 -8.04 -20.30
C MET A 311 24.25 -6.86 -19.48
N GLY A 312 24.47 -7.03 -18.18
CA GLY A 312 24.93 -5.98 -17.26
C GLY A 312 23.80 -5.12 -16.70
N PHE A 313 24.02 -4.63 -15.48
CA PHE A 313 23.06 -3.78 -14.78
C PHE A 313 22.88 -2.44 -15.49
N GLN A 314 21.61 -2.06 -15.72
CA GLN A 314 21.20 -0.82 -16.36
C GLN A 314 21.94 -0.50 -17.69
N THR A 315 22.33 -1.50 -18.46
CA THR A 315 22.79 -1.31 -19.83
C THR A 315 21.59 -1.12 -20.77
N PRO A 316 21.78 -0.56 -21.99
CA PRO A 316 20.70 -0.46 -22.98
C PRO A 316 20.02 -1.80 -23.25
N ALA A 317 20.78 -2.90 -23.31
CA ALA A 317 20.26 -4.23 -23.61
C ALA A 317 19.37 -4.79 -22.49
N SER A 318 19.80 -4.70 -21.22
CA SER A 318 19.01 -5.20 -20.10
C SER A 318 17.77 -4.34 -19.87
N VAL A 319 17.89 -3.01 -19.96
CA VAL A 319 16.77 -2.09 -19.78
C VAL A 319 15.75 -2.24 -20.91
N GLN A 320 16.19 -2.35 -22.16
CA GLN A 320 15.29 -2.62 -23.30
C GLN A 320 14.47 -3.89 -23.08
N LEU A 321 15.12 -4.99 -22.72
CA LEU A 321 14.44 -6.28 -22.47
C LEU A 321 13.36 -6.13 -21.39
N MET A 322 13.69 -5.45 -20.29
CA MET A 322 12.76 -5.24 -19.19
C MET A 322 11.60 -4.32 -19.57
N ILE A 323 11.85 -3.21 -20.29
CA ILE A 323 10.80 -2.32 -20.82
C ILE A 323 9.84 -3.10 -21.73
N GLU A 324 10.34 -3.97 -22.59
CA GLU A 324 9.50 -4.75 -23.48
C GLU A 324 8.67 -5.82 -22.75
N ALA A 325 9.18 -6.36 -21.65
CA ALA A 325 8.39 -7.22 -20.76
C ALA A 325 7.30 -6.41 -20.02
N GLU A 326 7.63 -5.23 -19.49
CA GLU A 326 6.69 -4.31 -18.87
C GLU A 326 5.57 -3.92 -19.86
N ARG A 327 5.91 -3.46 -21.07
CA ARG A 327 4.94 -3.10 -22.12
C ARG A 327 3.90 -4.20 -22.34
N ARG A 328 4.32 -5.44 -22.49
CA ARG A 328 3.45 -6.59 -22.79
C ARG A 328 2.59 -7.00 -21.62
N ALA A 329 3.14 -7.02 -20.43
CA ALA A 329 2.42 -7.34 -19.21
C ALA A 329 1.32 -6.30 -18.92
N TYR A 330 1.63 -5.01 -19.12
CA TYR A 330 0.63 -3.95 -18.93
C TYR A 330 -0.45 -3.93 -20.02
N ALA A 331 -0.11 -4.29 -21.25
CA ALA A 331 -1.10 -4.48 -22.30
C ALA A 331 -2.11 -5.58 -21.91
N ASP A 332 -1.64 -6.70 -21.38
CA ASP A 332 -2.50 -7.80 -20.92
C ASP A 332 -3.33 -7.42 -19.69
N ARG A 333 -2.74 -6.66 -18.74
CA ARG A 333 -3.45 -6.13 -17.57
C ARG A 333 -4.74 -5.42 -17.98
N ALA A 334 -4.62 -4.58 -18.95
CA ALA A 334 -5.65 -3.71 -19.44
C ALA A 334 -6.89 -4.44 -19.96
N ALA A 335 -6.66 -5.49 -20.71
CA ALA A 335 -7.73 -6.23 -21.36
C ALA A 335 -8.37 -7.27 -20.44
N HIS A 336 -7.60 -7.84 -19.50
CA HIS A 336 -7.93 -9.13 -18.92
C HIS A 336 -8.03 -9.17 -17.41
N ILE A 337 -7.72 -8.08 -16.68
CA ILE A 337 -7.72 -8.12 -15.21
C ILE A 337 -8.79 -7.20 -14.62
N GLY A 338 -9.49 -7.69 -13.61
CA GLY A 338 -10.53 -7.02 -12.84
C GLY A 338 -10.88 -7.83 -11.59
N ASP A 339 -11.99 -7.50 -10.94
CA ASP A 339 -12.48 -8.26 -9.79
C ASP A 339 -12.91 -9.68 -10.24
N PRO A 340 -12.28 -10.74 -9.71
CA PRO A 340 -12.55 -12.11 -10.12
C PRO A 340 -13.96 -12.60 -9.75
N ASP A 341 -14.65 -11.90 -8.86
CA ASP A 341 -16.03 -12.22 -8.47
C ASP A 341 -17.05 -11.68 -9.49
N PHE A 342 -16.63 -10.75 -10.37
CA PHE A 342 -17.45 -10.10 -11.41
C PHE A 342 -16.97 -10.39 -12.84
N TYR A 343 -15.69 -10.74 -13.00
CA TYR A 343 -15.07 -10.98 -14.30
C TYR A 343 -14.14 -12.18 -14.25
N LYS A 344 -14.31 -13.13 -15.18
CA LYS A 344 -13.48 -14.33 -15.25
C LYS A 344 -12.08 -14.01 -15.77
N VAL A 345 -11.17 -13.64 -14.86
CA VAL A 345 -9.76 -13.37 -15.18
C VAL A 345 -9.07 -14.64 -15.69
N PRO A 346 -8.48 -14.65 -16.91
CA PRO A 346 -7.85 -15.84 -17.48
C PRO A 346 -6.43 -16.07 -16.93
N GLN A 347 -6.28 -16.08 -15.59
CA GLN A 347 -5.00 -16.13 -14.90
C GLN A 347 -4.10 -17.28 -15.34
N LYS A 348 -4.66 -18.50 -15.50
CA LYS A 348 -3.88 -19.67 -15.94
C LYS A 348 -3.31 -19.49 -17.34
N THR A 349 -4.04 -18.87 -18.25
CA THR A 349 -3.57 -18.56 -19.60
C THR A 349 -2.48 -17.52 -19.58
N LEU A 350 -2.70 -16.41 -18.89
CA LEU A 350 -1.76 -15.28 -18.79
C LEU A 350 -0.40 -15.68 -18.21
N LEU A 351 -0.37 -16.68 -17.35
CA LEU A 351 0.87 -17.21 -16.72
C LEU A 351 1.39 -18.49 -17.37
N SER A 352 0.76 -18.99 -18.43
CA SER A 352 1.23 -20.19 -19.12
C SER A 352 2.50 -19.91 -19.93
N SER A 353 3.42 -20.88 -19.96
CA SER A 353 4.69 -20.75 -20.72
C SER A 353 4.46 -20.51 -22.21
N ALA A 354 3.43 -21.13 -22.79
CA ALA A 354 3.08 -20.96 -24.21
C ALA A 354 2.66 -19.51 -24.50
N TYR A 355 1.77 -18.96 -23.66
CA TYR A 355 1.32 -17.56 -23.79
C TYR A 355 2.47 -16.58 -23.61
N ILE A 356 3.26 -16.70 -22.54
CA ILE A 356 4.41 -15.83 -22.27
C ILE A 356 5.41 -15.84 -23.42
N LYS A 357 5.74 -17.04 -23.94
CA LYS A 357 6.60 -17.17 -25.12
C LYS A 357 6.01 -16.47 -26.35
N SER A 358 4.71 -16.60 -26.61
CA SER A 358 4.04 -15.94 -27.72
C SER A 358 4.11 -14.41 -27.61
N ARG A 359 4.01 -13.86 -26.40
CA ARG A 359 4.09 -12.42 -26.16
C ARG A 359 5.47 -11.85 -26.52
N MET A 360 6.55 -12.63 -26.41
CA MET A 360 7.92 -12.18 -26.72
C MET A 360 8.34 -12.40 -28.19
N LEU A 361 7.53 -13.03 -29.04
CA LEU A 361 7.88 -13.28 -30.45
C LEU A 361 8.21 -12.00 -31.25
N GLY A 362 7.61 -10.87 -30.89
CA GLY A 362 7.87 -9.57 -31.54
C GLY A 362 9.02 -8.77 -30.92
N TYR A 363 9.73 -9.29 -29.91
CA TYR A 363 10.87 -8.62 -29.30
C TYR A 363 12.09 -8.63 -30.26
N LYS A 364 12.67 -7.46 -30.50
CA LYS A 364 13.87 -7.30 -31.35
C LYS A 364 14.92 -6.49 -30.58
N PRO A 365 16.07 -7.08 -30.22
CA PRO A 365 17.17 -6.33 -29.63
C PRO A 365 17.60 -5.15 -30.51
N GLY A 366 17.83 -3.98 -29.89
CA GLY A 366 18.28 -2.78 -30.59
C GLY A 366 17.18 -2.00 -31.34
N ILE A 367 15.91 -2.38 -31.24
CA ILE A 367 14.78 -1.68 -31.84
C ILE A 367 13.68 -1.54 -30.81
N ALA A 368 13.22 -0.31 -30.53
CA ALA A 368 12.10 -0.08 -29.62
C ALA A 368 10.81 -0.73 -30.17
N GLY A 369 10.07 -1.41 -29.29
CA GLY A 369 8.72 -1.87 -29.61
C GLY A 369 7.74 -0.70 -29.69
N SER A 370 6.55 -0.93 -30.27
CA SER A 370 5.43 0.00 -30.30
C SER A 370 4.25 -0.54 -29.48
N SER A 371 3.67 0.31 -28.66
CA SER A 371 2.48 -0.06 -27.88
C SER A 371 1.26 -0.28 -28.76
N GLU A 372 1.14 0.40 -29.89
CA GLU A 372 0.11 0.18 -30.90
C GLU A 372 0.20 -1.23 -31.50
N GLN A 373 1.42 -1.66 -31.85
CA GLN A 373 1.66 -2.99 -32.43
C GLN A 373 1.63 -4.11 -31.38
N THR A 374 1.88 -3.80 -30.12
CA THR A 374 1.91 -4.79 -29.04
C THR A 374 0.52 -5.33 -28.70
N GLY A 375 -0.53 -4.62 -29.07
CA GLY A 375 -1.95 -5.00 -28.92
C GLY A 375 -2.30 -5.75 -27.64
N ALA A 376 -3.18 -5.23 -26.92
CA ALA A 376 -4.22 -5.70 -26.03
C ALA A 376 -4.94 -4.46 -25.56
N GLY A 377 -6.14 -4.57 -25.12
CA GLY A 377 -6.94 -3.43 -24.72
C GLY A 377 -6.25 -2.51 -23.71
N ASN A 378 -6.74 -1.39 -23.56
CA ASN A 378 -6.34 -0.22 -22.82
C ASN A 378 -6.15 -0.41 -21.30
N ALA A 379 -5.14 0.16 -20.70
CA ALA A 379 -4.86 0.07 -19.25
C ALA A 379 -4.65 1.40 -18.58
N PRO A 380 -5.08 1.54 -17.37
CA PRO A 380 -4.75 2.65 -16.51
C PRO A 380 -3.97 2.40 -15.25
N THR A 381 -3.62 3.51 -14.61
CA THR A 381 -2.85 3.54 -13.40
C THR A 381 -3.08 4.70 -12.51
N SER A 382 -2.93 4.51 -11.23
CA SER A 382 -2.86 5.49 -10.24
C SER A 382 -2.15 5.23 -8.97
N GLU A 383 -1.87 6.29 -8.19
CA GLU A 383 -0.91 6.23 -7.16
C GLU A 383 -0.96 7.14 -5.96
N GLU A 384 -1.32 6.67 -4.82
CA GLU A 384 -0.66 6.86 -3.52
C GLU A 384 -1.00 5.68 -2.61
N THR A 385 0.01 4.96 -2.19
CA THR A 385 -0.12 3.70 -1.45
C THR A 385 0.96 3.70 -0.37
N THR A 386 0.85 2.88 0.65
CA THR A 386 1.95 2.54 1.53
C THR A 386 2.16 1.04 1.60
N HIS A 387 3.40 0.63 1.78
CA HIS A 387 3.78 -0.76 2.00
C HIS A 387 4.47 -0.93 3.34
N PHE A 388 4.38 -2.11 3.93
CA PHE A 388 5.26 -2.54 5.00
C PHE A 388 5.48 -4.05 5.00
N SER A 389 6.67 -4.44 5.45
CA SER A 389 7.15 -5.82 5.51
C SER A 389 7.46 -6.22 6.95
N VAL A 390 7.11 -7.45 7.34
CA VAL A 390 7.35 -8.02 8.66
C VAL A 390 7.91 -9.44 8.54
N ILE A 391 8.98 -9.76 9.28
CA ILE A 391 9.43 -11.14 9.51
C ILE A 391 9.67 -11.32 11.00
N ASP A 392 9.02 -12.32 11.61
CA ASP A 392 9.20 -12.63 13.03
C ASP A 392 10.34 -13.63 13.30
N ALA A 393 10.54 -13.94 14.58
CA ALA A 393 11.57 -14.87 15.05
C ALA A 393 11.33 -16.32 14.61
N GLU A 394 10.07 -16.69 14.35
CA GLU A 394 9.68 -18.04 13.93
C GLU A 394 9.80 -18.23 12.41
N GLY A 395 9.99 -17.15 11.65
CA GLY A 395 10.07 -17.16 10.18
C GLY A 395 8.70 -17.01 9.48
N ASN A 396 7.66 -16.55 10.20
CA ASN A 396 6.46 -16.07 9.52
C ASN A 396 6.79 -14.77 8.78
N MET A 397 6.32 -14.68 7.55
CA MET A 397 6.54 -13.54 6.66
C MET A 397 5.20 -12.87 6.36
N VAL A 398 5.14 -11.55 6.45
CA VAL A 398 3.95 -10.78 6.05
C VAL A 398 4.37 -9.57 5.22
N ALA A 399 3.73 -9.39 4.09
CA ALA A 399 3.82 -8.23 3.21
C ALA A 399 2.43 -7.59 3.11
N VAL A 400 2.32 -6.32 3.44
CA VAL A 400 1.05 -5.58 3.37
C VAL A 400 1.22 -4.37 2.48
N THR A 401 0.30 -4.21 1.55
CA THR A 401 0.15 -2.97 0.80
C THR A 401 -1.26 -2.43 1.03
N THR A 402 -1.35 -1.21 1.59
CA THR A 402 -2.62 -0.55 1.94
C THR A 402 -2.65 0.86 1.36
N THR A 403 -3.84 1.40 1.11
CA THR A 403 -4.00 2.59 0.28
C THR A 403 -5.22 3.42 0.67
N LEU A 404 -5.18 4.69 0.27
CA LEU A 404 -6.33 5.57 0.10
C LEU A 404 -6.56 5.92 -1.38
N ASN A 405 -5.81 5.32 -2.31
CA ASN A 405 -5.56 5.63 -3.71
C ASN A 405 -4.66 6.87 -3.86
N GLY A 406 -5.19 8.08 -3.93
CA GLY A 406 -4.40 9.31 -3.97
C GLY A 406 -3.82 9.72 -2.62
N GLY A 407 -2.77 10.55 -2.60
CA GLY A 407 -2.25 11.13 -1.36
C GLY A 407 -3.34 11.87 -0.56
N TYR A 408 -3.58 11.41 0.66
CA TYR A 408 -4.73 11.82 1.49
C TYR A 408 -6.09 11.48 0.84
N GLY A 409 -6.16 10.43 0.04
CA GLY A 409 -7.39 9.92 -0.55
C GLY A 409 -8.21 10.99 -1.28
N ASN A 410 -9.50 11.06 -1.00
CA ASN A 410 -10.42 12.04 -1.56
C ASN A 410 -10.36 13.43 -0.89
N ARG A 411 -9.44 13.67 0.05
CA ARG A 411 -9.25 14.87 0.89
C ARG A 411 -10.42 15.16 1.83
N THR A 412 -11.35 14.20 2.01
CA THR A 412 -12.44 14.31 2.97
C THR A 412 -12.05 13.63 4.29
N VAL A 413 -12.14 14.37 5.36
CA VAL A 413 -12.03 13.84 6.72
C VAL A 413 -13.43 13.61 7.28
N VAL A 414 -13.69 12.39 7.77
CA VAL A 414 -14.93 12.14 8.54
C VAL A 414 -14.80 12.87 9.89
N GLY A 415 -15.33 14.08 9.98
CA GLY A 415 -15.05 15.09 11.00
C GLY A 415 -14.88 14.57 12.42
N ASP A 416 -15.98 14.13 13.07
CA ASP A 416 -15.94 13.66 14.47
C ASP A 416 -15.31 12.25 14.64
N ALA A 417 -15.07 11.54 13.53
CA ALA A 417 -14.36 10.26 13.53
C ALA A 417 -12.84 10.40 13.26
N GLY A 418 -12.40 11.48 12.60
CA GLY A 418 -11.00 11.93 12.50
C GLY A 418 -10.11 11.19 11.51
N PHE A 419 -10.65 10.37 10.61
CA PHE A 419 -9.87 9.69 9.56
C PHE A 419 -10.28 10.15 8.15
N ILE A 420 -9.35 9.96 7.21
CA ILE A 420 -9.50 10.33 5.81
C ILE A 420 -10.15 9.20 5.03
N LEU A 421 -11.04 9.52 4.10
CA LEU A 421 -11.65 8.57 3.18
C LEU A 421 -10.83 8.42 1.90
N ASN A 422 -10.92 7.24 1.30
CA ASN A 422 -10.26 6.90 0.05
C ASN A 422 -10.91 7.58 -1.17
N ASN A 423 -10.18 7.66 -2.29
CA ASN A 423 -10.71 7.97 -3.61
C ASN A 423 -10.54 6.80 -4.57
N GLU A 424 -10.80 5.62 -4.07
CA GLU A 424 -10.52 4.37 -4.77
C GLU A 424 -11.48 4.09 -5.93
N MET A 425 -12.63 4.78 -5.98
CA MET A 425 -13.57 4.68 -7.11
C MET A 425 -12.94 5.14 -8.44
N ASP A 426 -11.88 5.97 -8.39
CA ASP A 426 -11.11 6.39 -9.57
C ASP A 426 -10.36 5.24 -10.25
N ASP A 427 -10.08 4.17 -9.52
CA ASP A 427 -9.44 2.96 -10.06
C ASP A 427 -10.37 2.09 -10.92
N PHE A 428 -11.67 2.36 -10.95
CA PHE A 428 -12.54 1.80 -11.97
C PHE A 428 -12.33 2.47 -13.34
N SER A 429 -12.73 1.77 -14.39
CA SER A 429 -12.86 2.38 -15.71
C SER A 429 -14.12 3.25 -15.74
N ALA A 430 -13.99 4.53 -15.37
CA ALA A 430 -15.11 5.49 -15.37
C ALA A 430 -15.79 5.56 -16.74
N LYS A 431 -15.00 5.48 -17.82
CA LYS A 431 -15.44 5.25 -19.19
C LYS A 431 -14.47 4.27 -19.84
N PRO A 432 -14.88 3.04 -20.18
CA PRO A 432 -14.01 2.11 -20.92
C PRO A 432 -13.40 2.76 -22.16
N GLY A 433 -12.07 2.76 -22.24
CA GLY A 433 -11.33 3.42 -23.31
C GLY A 433 -10.89 4.87 -23.03
N SER A 434 -11.28 5.48 -21.90
CA SER A 434 -10.79 6.78 -21.47
C SER A 434 -9.78 6.67 -20.33
N PRO A 435 -8.79 7.58 -20.23
CA PRO A 435 -7.81 7.57 -19.13
C PRO A 435 -8.44 8.11 -17.84
N ASN A 436 -7.99 7.59 -16.68
CA ASN A 436 -8.25 8.19 -15.36
C ASN A 436 -7.19 9.25 -15.01
N MET A 437 -7.17 9.72 -13.74
CA MET A 437 -6.24 10.77 -13.24
C MET A 437 -4.75 10.50 -13.53
N TYR A 438 -4.38 9.29 -13.89
CA TYR A 438 -2.99 8.83 -14.08
C TYR A 438 -2.67 8.45 -15.53
N GLY A 439 -3.55 8.78 -16.43
CA GLY A 439 -3.38 8.56 -17.88
C GLY A 439 -3.66 7.14 -18.32
N ALA A 440 -4.33 6.40 -17.48
CA ALA A 440 -4.52 4.99 -17.69
C ALA A 440 -5.93 4.68 -18.24
N ILE A 441 -6.04 3.70 -19.14
CA ILE A 441 -7.26 3.32 -19.84
C ILE A 441 -7.72 1.94 -19.36
N GLY A 442 -8.95 1.78 -18.90
CA GLY A 442 -9.53 0.49 -18.47
C GLY A 442 -10.54 -0.07 -19.47
N GLY A 443 -10.65 -1.39 -19.50
CA GLY A 443 -11.65 -2.13 -20.26
C GLY A 443 -12.92 -2.40 -19.43
N GLU A 444 -13.89 -3.08 -20.06
CA GLU A 444 -15.16 -3.50 -19.44
C GLU A 444 -14.93 -4.41 -18.21
N ALA A 445 -13.85 -5.20 -18.18
CA ALA A 445 -13.48 -6.02 -17.04
C ALA A 445 -13.45 -5.25 -15.71
N ASN A 446 -13.10 -3.96 -15.78
CA ASN A 446 -12.98 -3.06 -14.62
C ASN A 446 -14.03 -1.93 -14.63
N SER A 447 -15.15 -2.06 -15.33
CA SER A 447 -16.28 -1.11 -15.27
C SER A 447 -16.91 -1.09 -13.88
N ILE A 448 -17.51 0.05 -13.48
CA ILE A 448 -18.17 0.21 -12.18
C ILE A 448 -19.41 -0.68 -12.11
N ALA A 449 -19.57 -1.39 -10.98
CA ALA A 449 -20.80 -2.06 -10.62
C ALA A 449 -20.95 -2.07 -9.09
N PRO A 450 -22.18 -2.09 -8.55
CA PRO A 450 -22.43 -2.20 -7.11
C PRO A 450 -21.67 -3.37 -6.48
N TYR A 451 -21.05 -3.14 -5.31
CA TYR A 451 -20.27 -4.12 -4.53
C TYR A 451 -19.01 -4.67 -5.20
N LYS A 452 -18.71 -4.30 -6.43
CA LYS A 452 -17.50 -4.71 -7.15
C LYS A 452 -16.28 -3.99 -6.56
N ARG A 453 -15.15 -4.71 -6.53
CA ARG A 453 -13.84 -4.15 -6.17
C ARG A 453 -13.14 -3.65 -7.42
N MET A 454 -12.55 -2.47 -7.33
CA MET A 454 -11.76 -1.92 -8.43
C MET A 454 -10.42 -2.65 -8.57
N LEU A 455 -9.93 -2.74 -9.79
CA LEU A 455 -8.60 -3.26 -10.12
C LEU A 455 -7.52 -2.52 -9.33
N SER A 456 -6.48 -3.23 -8.90
CA SER A 456 -5.35 -2.67 -8.14
C SER A 456 -4.00 -3.06 -8.73
N SER A 457 -3.00 -2.19 -8.55
CA SER A 457 -1.59 -2.48 -8.85
C SER A 457 -0.77 -2.85 -7.61
N MET A 458 -1.34 -2.85 -6.42
CA MET A 458 -0.64 -3.23 -5.18
C MET A 458 -0.09 -4.65 -5.27
N THR A 459 1.22 -4.82 -5.03
CA THR A 459 1.97 -6.05 -5.31
C THR A 459 2.76 -6.50 -4.08
N PRO A 460 2.12 -6.79 -2.93
CA PRO A 460 2.85 -7.42 -1.85
C PRO A 460 3.40 -8.76 -2.33
N THR A 461 4.70 -9.02 -2.06
CA THR A 461 5.40 -10.17 -2.64
C THR A 461 6.33 -10.81 -1.62
N LEU A 462 6.35 -12.14 -1.62
CA LEU A 462 7.26 -12.96 -0.82
C LEU A 462 8.07 -13.85 -1.77
N LEU A 463 9.32 -14.08 -1.43
CA LEU A 463 10.15 -15.09 -2.07
C LEU A 463 10.57 -16.15 -1.06
N THR A 464 10.58 -17.42 -1.51
CA THR A 464 11.19 -18.52 -0.78
C THR A 464 12.27 -19.20 -1.64
N LYS A 465 13.25 -19.81 -0.98
CA LYS A 465 14.26 -20.64 -1.64
C LYS A 465 14.33 -21.98 -0.92
N ASN A 466 14.17 -23.07 -1.66
CA ASN A 466 14.10 -24.43 -1.07
C ASN A 466 13.08 -24.52 0.07
N ASN A 467 11.90 -23.96 -0.15
CA ASN A 467 10.79 -23.84 0.81
C ASN A 467 11.15 -23.11 2.13
N LYS A 468 12.22 -22.33 2.16
CA LYS A 468 12.61 -21.50 3.31
C LYS A 468 12.33 -20.02 3.02
N PRO A 469 11.93 -19.23 4.02
CA PRO A 469 11.79 -17.79 3.89
C PRO A 469 13.06 -17.15 3.32
N TYR A 470 12.92 -16.26 2.33
CA TYR A 470 14.03 -15.55 1.73
C TYR A 470 13.84 -14.02 1.73
N LEU A 471 12.76 -13.52 1.13
CA LEU A 471 12.52 -12.09 0.97
C LEU A 471 11.04 -11.77 1.18
N THR A 472 10.75 -10.68 1.87
CA THR A 472 9.46 -9.98 1.80
C THR A 472 9.71 -8.60 1.22
N VAL A 473 8.90 -8.16 0.25
CA VAL A 473 9.11 -6.92 -0.50
C VAL A 473 7.80 -6.37 -1.04
N GLY A 474 7.75 -5.05 -1.12
CA GLY A 474 6.71 -4.32 -1.82
C GLY A 474 6.99 -2.82 -1.78
N THR A 475 6.12 -2.04 -2.36
CA THR A 475 6.31 -0.60 -2.54
C THR A 475 4.97 0.08 -2.74
N PRO A 476 4.81 1.34 -2.36
CA PRO A 476 3.83 2.22 -2.97
C PRO A 476 4.26 2.61 -4.39
N GLY A 477 3.38 3.28 -5.10
CA GLY A 477 3.77 3.90 -6.34
C GLY A 477 2.83 3.58 -7.52
N GLY A 478 1.56 3.09 -7.27
CA GLY A 478 0.51 2.72 -8.20
C GLY A 478 0.95 1.82 -9.35
N THR A 479 0.90 2.23 -10.61
CA THR A 479 1.41 1.37 -11.69
C THR A 479 2.88 1.12 -11.62
N THR A 480 3.64 2.00 -11.01
CA THR A 480 5.06 1.72 -10.83
C THR A 480 5.32 0.63 -9.77
N ILE A 481 4.28 0.19 -9.01
CA ILE A 481 4.44 -0.85 -8.00
C ILE A 481 4.94 -2.18 -8.60
N PRO A 482 4.26 -2.80 -9.58
CA PRO A 482 4.73 -4.06 -10.15
C PRO A 482 6.12 -3.94 -10.77
N THR A 483 6.41 -2.84 -11.48
CA THR A 483 7.71 -2.64 -12.12
C THR A 483 8.84 -2.39 -11.11
N SER A 484 8.55 -1.72 -9.99
CA SER A 484 9.54 -1.52 -8.92
C SER A 484 9.84 -2.84 -8.17
N VAL A 485 8.82 -3.65 -7.87
CA VAL A 485 9.02 -4.99 -7.28
C VAL A 485 9.77 -5.90 -8.26
N PHE A 486 9.38 -5.92 -9.53
CA PHE A 486 10.05 -6.65 -10.60
C PHE A 486 11.54 -6.30 -10.68
N GLN A 487 11.89 -5.00 -10.79
CA GLN A 487 13.28 -4.55 -10.84
C GLN A 487 14.05 -4.89 -9.56
N THR A 488 13.43 -4.79 -8.39
CA THR A 488 14.08 -5.17 -7.12
C THR A 488 14.40 -6.67 -7.08
N ILE A 489 13.49 -7.53 -7.57
CA ILE A 489 13.74 -8.98 -7.66
C ILE A 489 14.86 -9.28 -8.66
N VAL A 490 14.85 -8.66 -9.85
CA VAL A 490 15.91 -8.84 -10.87
C VAL A 490 17.27 -8.37 -10.32
N ASN A 491 17.31 -7.23 -9.63
CA ASN A 491 18.54 -6.72 -9.03
C ASN A 491 19.14 -7.68 -8.00
N LEU A 492 18.30 -8.29 -7.15
CA LEU A 492 18.74 -9.27 -6.17
C LEU A 492 19.15 -10.60 -6.82
N VAL A 493 18.32 -11.14 -7.73
CA VAL A 493 18.42 -12.52 -8.21
C VAL A 493 19.36 -12.64 -9.39
N ASP A 494 19.28 -11.73 -10.38
CA ASP A 494 20.10 -11.78 -11.60
C ASP A 494 21.41 -11.01 -11.42
N PHE A 495 21.38 -9.82 -10.80
CA PHE A 495 22.59 -9.00 -10.63
C PHE A 495 23.32 -9.22 -9.32
N ASN A 496 22.81 -10.10 -8.42
CA ASN A 496 23.41 -10.44 -7.12
C ASN A 496 23.72 -9.20 -6.24
N MET A 497 22.86 -8.17 -6.31
CA MET A 497 23.04 -6.97 -5.51
C MET A 497 22.71 -7.22 -4.04
N SER A 498 23.22 -6.37 -3.16
CA SER A 498 22.70 -6.27 -1.79
C SER A 498 21.22 -5.82 -1.80
N LEU A 499 20.47 -6.11 -0.73
CA LEU A 499 19.08 -5.65 -0.63
C LEU A 499 19.01 -4.11 -0.69
N GLU A 500 19.98 -3.42 -0.08
CA GLU A 500 20.05 -1.96 -0.06
C GLU A 500 20.27 -1.39 -1.46
N ASP A 501 21.20 -1.94 -2.23
CA ASP A 501 21.44 -1.52 -3.62
C ASP A 501 20.25 -1.86 -4.52
N ALA A 502 19.65 -3.05 -4.35
CA ALA A 502 18.51 -3.48 -5.15
C ALA A 502 17.28 -2.57 -4.98
N ILE A 503 17.03 -2.10 -3.75
CA ILE A 503 15.94 -1.19 -3.42
C ILE A 503 16.24 0.24 -3.89
N ASN A 504 17.46 0.73 -3.63
CA ASN A 504 17.82 2.14 -3.79
C ASN A 504 18.37 2.51 -5.18
N SER A 505 18.58 1.53 -6.06
CA SER A 505 18.96 1.77 -7.45
C SER A 505 17.92 2.61 -8.18
N PRO A 506 18.34 3.50 -9.10
CA PRO A 506 17.42 4.24 -9.96
C PRO A 506 16.49 3.32 -10.72
N LYS A 507 15.23 3.70 -10.83
CA LYS A 507 14.20 2.88 -11.47
C LYS A 507 13.71 3.52 -12.77
N PHE A 508 13.11 2.67 -13.63
CA PHE A 508 12.37 3.05 -14.81
C PHE A 508 11.00 2.38 -14.82
N HIS A 509 10.12 2.80 -15.72
CA HIS A 509 8.76 2.29 -15.78
C HIS A 509 8.18 2.47 -17.18
N HIS A 510 7.53 1.43 -17.68
CA HIS A 510 6.71 1.45 -18.88
C HIS A 510 5.37 0.76 -18.59
N GLN A 511 4.27 1.40 -18.99
CA GLN A 511 2.93 0.90 -18.68
C GLN A 511 2.06 0.67 -19.92
N TRP A 512 2.68 0.38 -21.07
CA TRP A 512 2.06 0.21 -22.37
C TRP A 512 1.58 1.56 -22.97
N LEU A 513 0.58 2.22 -22.37
CA LEU A 513 0.12 3.57 -22.76
C LEU A 513 0.11 4.50 -21.52
N PRO A 514 0.50 5.78 -21.68
CA PRO A 514 1.11 6.34 -22.89
C PRO A 514 2.40 5.60 -23.28
N ASP A 515 2.73 5.54 -24.58
CA ASP A 515 3.90 4.83 -25.10
C ASP A 515 5.18 5.63 -24.83
N ASP A 516 5.55 5.73 -23.57
CA ASP A 516 6.79 6.36 -23.11
C ASP A 516 7.39 5.62 -21.90
N VAL A 517 8.68 5.81 -21.69
CA VAL A 517 9.44 5.26 -20.58
C VAL A 517 9.68 6.36 -19.57
N SER A 518 9.14 6.22 -18.37
CA SER A 518 9.47 7.08 -17.23
C SER A 518 10.78 6.62 -16.58
N ILE A 519 11.69 7.55 -16.29
CA ILE A 519 12.95 7.28 -15.57
C ILE A 519 13.13 8.25 -14.41
N GLU A 520 13.80 7.81 -13.35
CA GLU A 520 14.23 8.69 -12.27
C GLU A 520 15.38 9.61 -12.72
N LYS A 521 15.51 10.79 -12.12
CA LYS A 521 16.54 11.78 -12.45
C LYS A 521 17.97 11.24 -12.33
N THR A 522 18.20 10.28 -11.45
CA THR A 522 19.49 9.64 -11.18
C THR A 522 19.77 8.43 -12.09
N PHE A 523 18.88 8.12 -13.03
CA PHE A 523 19.06 7.04 -13.99
C PHE A 523 20.26 7.31 -14.92
N ASN A 524 20.93 6.24 -15.39
CA ASN A 524 22.12 6.34 -16.22
C ASN A 524 21.83 7.09 -17.53
N GLN A 525 22.45 8.25 -17.71
CA GLN A 525 22.20 9.14 -18.86
C GLN A 525 22.73 8.58 -20.18
N ASN A 526 23.83 7.79 -20.17
CA ASN A 526 24.31 7.12 -21.37
C ASN A 526 23.31 6.05 -21.82
N THR A 527 22.80 5.26 -20.89
CA THR A 527 21.74 4.26 -21.20
C THR A 527 20.48 4.95 -21.72
N LYS A 528 20.07 6.08 -21.14
CA LYS A 528 18.96 6.89 -21.63
C LYS A 528 19.18 7.27 -23.11
N ALA A 529 20.33 7.87 -23.41
CA ALA A 529 20.64 8.34 -24.77
C ALA A 529 20.65 7.19 -25.82
N GLU A 530 21.17 6.03 -25.43
CA GLU A 530 21.17 4.86 -26.34
C GLU A 530 19.75 4.29 -26.52
N LEU A 531 18.89 4.30 -25.49
CA LEU A 531 17.49 3.92 -25.62
C LEU A 531 16.71 4.89 -26.53
N GLU A 532 16.97 6.19 -26.43
CA GLU A 532 16.36 7.19 -27.31
C GLU A 532 16.79 7.00 -28.79
N LYS A 533 18.06 6.64 -29.06
CA LYS A 533 18.55 6.33 -30.40
C LYS A 533 17.84 5.14 -31.04
N ILE A 534 17.47 4.13 -30.28
CA ILE A 534 16.76 2.96 -30.80
C ILE A 534 15.23 3.13 -30.85
N GLY A 535 14.71 4.33 -30.48
CA GLY A 535 13.35 4.75 -30.76
C GLY A 535 12.45 4.91 -29.53
N TYR A 536 12.94 4.79 -28.29
CA TYR A 536 12.12 5.03 -27.10
C TYR A 536 11.91 6.52 -26.83
N ARG A 537 10.69 6.90 -26.46
CA ARG A 537 10.41 8.21 -25.87
C ARG A 537 10.62 8.13 -24.37
N ILE A 538 11.56 8.91 -23.83
CA ILE A 538 11.90 8.86 -22.41
C ILE A 538 11.49 10.16 -21.72
N LYS A 539 10.82 10.02 -20.58
CA LYS A 539 10.40 11.13 -19.71
C LYS A 539 11.08 11.03 -18.34
N ASN A 540 11.59 12.16 -17.86
CA ASN A 540 12.02 12.26 -16.48
C ASN A 540 10.79 12.30 -15.55
N ARG A 541 10.85 11.51 -14.51
CA ARG A 541 9.85 11.47 -13.44
C ARG A 541 10.53 11.76 -12.08
N GLY A 542 9.74 12.05 -11.06
CA GLY A 542 10.19 12.01 -9.67
C GLY A 542 10.54 10.59 -9.21
N SER A 543 10.42 10.32 -7.94
CA SER A 543 10.66 8.98 -7.38
C SER A 543 9.74 7.94 -8.01
N ILE A 544 10.27 6.75 -8.29
CA ILE A 544 9.53 5.58 -8.77
C ILE A 544 9.54 4.54 -7.65
N GLY A 545 8.39 4.40 -6.98
CA GLY A 545 8.24 3.56 -5.80
C GLY A 545 8.97 4.10 -4.56
N ARG A 546 8.69 3.45 -3.43
CA ARG A 546 9.36 3.58 -2.12
C ARG A 546 9.35 2.19 -1.50
N THR A 547 10.37 1.41 -1.82
CA THR A 547 10.38 -0.05 -1.59
C THR A 547 10.83 -0.38 -0.17
N GLU A 548 10.07 -1.21 0.52
CA GLU A 548 10.43 -1.80 1.81
C GLU A 548 10.70 -3.29 1.65
N GLY A 549 11.79 -3.77 2.23
CA GLY A 549 12.13 -5.17 2.14
C GLY A 549 12.87 -5.72 3.35
N ILE A 550 12.67 -7.03 3.58
CA ILE A 550 13.41 -7.80 4.58
C ILE A 550 13.91 -9.08 3.92
N LEU A 551 15.23 -9.25 3.90
CA LEU A 551 15.92 -10.41 3.38
C LEU A 551 16.44 -11.27 4.54
N ILE A 552 16.25 -12.58 4.48
CA ILE A 552 16.93 -13.50 5.39
C ILE A 552 18.31 -13.83 4.82
N GLY A 553 19.34 -13.31 5.46
CA GLY A 553 20.73 -13.55 5.09
C GLY A 553 21.20 -14.99 5.37
N PRO A 554 22.38 -15.37 4.90
CA PRO A 554 22.92 -16.73 5.05
C PRO A 554 23.04 -17.19 6.51
N THR A 555 23.22 -16.27 7.45
CA THR A 555 23.31 -16.55 8.90
C THR A 555 21.95 -16.58 9.60
N GLY A 556 20.84 -16.46 8.85
CA GLY A 556 19.50 -16.40 9.40
C GLY A 556 19.09 -15.01 9.95
N LYS A 557 19.97 -14.01 9.89
CA LYS A 557 19.65 -12.64 10.31
C LYS A 557 18.74 -11.95 9.29
N ARG A 558 17.93 -10.99 9.77
CA ARG A 558 17.03 -10.16 8.95
C ARG A 558 17.79 -8.93 8.51
N ILE A 559 18.20 -8.89 7.24
CA ILE A 559 18.73 -7.69 6.58
C ILE A 559 17.49 -6.91 6.14
N THR A 560 17.27 -5.76 6.75
CA THR A 560 16.03 -4.98 6.60
C THR A 560 16.37 -3.62 6.02
N VAL A 561 15.67 -3.23 4.97
CA VAL A 561 15.91 -1.98 4.25
C VAL A 561 14.59 -1.24 4.02
N ALA A 562 14.62 0.04 4.27
CA ALA A 562 13.60 1.03 3.93
C ALA A 562 14.15 2.00 2.89
N ASP A 563 13.34 2.36 1.92
CA ASP A 563 13.74 3.20 0.79
C ASP A 563 14.26 4.59 1.22
N LYS A 564 15.29 5.06 0.56
CA LYS A 564 15.87 6.40 0.81
C LYS A 564 15.00 7.56 0.32
N ARG A 565 14.01 7.29 -0.55
CA ARG A 565 13.17 8.32 -1.20
C ARG A 565 12.14 8.94 -0.26
N GLY A 566 11.72 8.23 0.80
CA GLY A 566 10.74 8.67 1.81
C GLY A 566 11.33 8.87 3.21
N ASP A 567 10.47 8.91 4.23
CA ASP A 567 10.80 8.84 5.66
C ASP A 567 10.69 7.40 6.19
N ASP A 568 10.59 6.45 5.27
CA ASP A 568 10.53 5.01 5.52
C ASP A 568 11.67 4.59 6.45
N ALA A 569 11.40 3.69 7.38
CA ALA A 569 12.37 3.28 8.36
C ALA A 569 12.20 1.83 8.80
N VAL A 570 13.29 1.27 9.36
CA VAL A 570 13.34 -0.08 9.87
C VAL A 570 13.43 -0.11 11.39
N ALA A 571 12.89 -1.15 11.99
CA ALA A 571 13.08 -1.48 13.40
C ALA A 571 13.13 -3.01 13.58
N GLY A 572 13.83 -3.49 14.64
CA GLY A 572 13.93 -4.92 14.90
C GLY A 572 14.83 -5.21 16.12
N TYR A 573 15.13 -6.51 16.34
CA TYR A 573 15.99 -6.98 17.45
C TYR A 573 16.64 -8.34 17.15
#